data_e56f538598e65663f332bad2020d0e4f
#
_entry.id   e56f538598e65663f332bad2020d0e4f
#
_cell.length_a   1.000
_cell.length_b   1.000
_cell.length_c   1.000
_cell.angle_alpha   90.00
_cell.angle_beta   90.00
_cell.angle_gamma   90.00
#
_symmetry.space_group_name_H-M   'P 1'
#
loop_
_entity.id
_entity.type
_entity.pdbx_description
1 polymer ?
#
loop_
_entity_poly.entity_id
_entity_poly.type
_entity_poly.pdbx_seq_one_letter_code
_entity_poly.pdbx_strand_id
1 'polypeptide(L)'
;EKVIGNGEKGYFEADKFTFSKPKGIITLINNVYMKSGDTELRTPDKAVMFMNENKFVSANATVKKGNDTLKGDTITAFFKDTKRFEIDRAFSNGHTEIRSEGKKAFADRGEYEAKTGLVKLFDNVKIIDASGYTATADIGIYSSTKKTFTLQNNVKVKDKSGYTAVAKNGIYDLNNKTFTLLNNVRIDKGSNVITAPKAIYFQQKDEFRFYDDVKVTQDGNTATALSGVYFIKKNIAELEHNVVITKDGNVVRGDKAISDFNTSKSRLVAKKGGRI
;
A
#
# COMPACT_ATOMS: atom_id res chain seq x y z
N GLU A 1 -22.80 -34.24 12.30
CA GLU A 1 -23.89 -33.31 11.95
C GLU A 1 -23.40 -31.90 12.18
N LYS A 2 -23.65 -31.00 11.23
CA LYS A 2 -23.37 -29.57 11.37
C LYS A 2 -24.41 -28.92 12.29
N VAL A 3 -23.94 -28.05 13.16
CA VAL A 3 -24.83 -27.17 13.94
C VAL A 3 -25.08 -25.88 13.14
N ILE A 4 -26.35 -25.52 13.02
CA ILE A 4 -26.80 -24.34 12.28
C ILE A 4 -27.54 -23.42 13.22
N GLY A 5 -27.19 -22.14 13.23
CA GLY A 5 -27.89 -21.09 13.96
C GLY A 5 -28.34 -19.96 13.05
N ASN A 6 -29.61 -19.57 13.16
CA ASN A 6 -30.20 -18.47 12.42
C ASN A 6 -30.61 -17.37 13.40
N GLY A 7 -30.17 -16.14 13.15
CA GLY A 7 -30.64 -14.92 13.79
C GLY A 7 -31.32 -13.99 12.78
N GLU A 8 -31.95 -12.90 13.25
CA GLU A 8 -32.67 -11.94 12.38
C GLU A 8 -31.85 -11.42 11.20
N LYS A 9 -30.51 -11.33 11.34
CA LYS A 9 -29.61 -10.82 10.30
C LYS A 9 -28.29 -11.59 10.20
N GLY A 10 -28.17 -12.73 10.86
CA GLY A 10 -26.95 -13.52 10.87
C GLY A 10 -27.22 -15.02 10.83
N TYR A 11 -26.26 -15.71 10.24
CA TYR A 11 -26.27 -17.16 10.08
C TYR A 11 -24.89 -17.70 10.47
N PHE A 12 -24.85 -18.85 11.13
CA PHE A 12 -23.60 -19.56 11.38
C PHE A 12 -23.74 -21.08 11.19
N GLU A 13 -22.64 -21.71 10.82
CA GLU A 13 -22.45 -23.15 10.80
C GLU A 13 -21.16 -23.52 11.56
N ALA A 14 -21.13 -24.67 12.21
CA ALA A 14 -19.94 -25.25 12.80
C ALA A 14 -20.12 -26.77 12.99
N ASP A 15 -19.03 -27.52 13.21
CA ASP A 15 -19.15 -28.93 13.55
C ASP A 15 -19.62 -29.14 14.98
N LYS A 16 -19.22 -28.22 15.89
CA LYS A 16 -19.65 -28.25 17.30
C LYS A 16 -20.00 -26.85 17.79
N PHE A 17 -21.00 -26.82 18.67
CA PHE A 17 -21.48 -25.62 19.32
C PHE A 17 -21.59 -25.86 20.85
N THR A 18 -21.14 -24.87 21.62
CA THR A 18 -21.41 -24.82 23.05
C THR A 18 -21.86 -23.43 23.44
N PHE A 19 -22.81 -23.36 24.39
CA PHE A 19 -23.31 -22.13 24.96
C PHE A 19 -23.29 -22.17 26.49
N SER A 20 -22.60 -21.21 27.09
CA SER A 20 -22.59 -20.99 28.53
C SER A 20 -23.44 -19.77 28.84
N LYS A 21 -24.71 -20.00 29.23
CA LYS A 21 -25.67 -18.92 29.58
C LYS A 21 -25.15 -18.02 30.71
N PRO A 22 -24.60 -18.54 31.83
CA PRO A 22 -24.11 -17.69 32.92
C PRO A 22 -22.96 -16.77 32.50
N LYS A 23 -22.11 -17.21 31.57
CA LYS A 23 -20.96 -16.45 31.07
C LYS A 23 -21.28 -15.63 29.81
N GLY A 24 -22.42 -15.87 29.17
CA GLY A 24 -22.75 -15.26 27.88
C GLY A 24 -21.75 -15.64 26.78
N ILE A 25 -21.21 -16.87 26.77
CA ILE A 25 -20.17 -17.30 25.82
C ILE A 25 -20.73 -18.34 24.87
N ILE A 26 -20.61 -18.09 23.59
CA ILE A 26 -20.84 -19.04 22.51
C ILE A 26 -19.48 -19.48 21.97
N THR A 27 -19.27 -20.78 21.84
CA THR A 27 -18.07 -21.35 21.19
C THR A 27 -18.50 -22.20 20.02
N LEU A 28 -17.95 -21.90 18.85
CA LEU A 28 -18.05 -22.64 17.61
C LEU A 28 -16.71 -23.33 17.34
N ILE A 29 -16.73 -24.58 16.97
CA ILE A 29 -15.52 -25.39 16.81
C ILE A 29 -15.57 -26.11 15.48
N ASN A 30 -14.50 -26.01 14.73
CA ASN A 30 -14.20 -26.60 13.44
C ASN A 30 -15.19 -26.19 12.32
N ASN A 31 -14.63 -25.93 11.15
CA ASN A 31 -15.38 -25.58 9.95
C ASN A 31 -16.39 -24.47 10.15
N VAL A 32 -16.01 -23.46 10.94
CA VAL A 32 -16.91 -22.36 11.28
C VAL A 32 -17.14 -21.47 10.07
N TYR A 33 -18.40 -21.24 9.76
CA TYR A 33 -18.86 -20.25 8.80
C TYR A 33 -19.86 -19.31 9.46
N MET A 34 -19.68 -18.02 9.26
CA MET A 34 -20.62 -16.99 9.73
C MET A 34 -20.91 -16.04 8.58
N LYS A 35 -22.17 -15.58 8.49
CA LYS A 35 -22.58 -14.59 7.50
C LYS A 35 -23.51 -13.56 8.15
N SER A 36 -23.26 -12.28 7.81
CA SER A 36 -24.12 -11.16 8.19
C SER A 36 -24.10 -10.14 7.05
N GLY A 37 -25.23 -9.96 6.40
CA GLY A 37 -25.33 -9.14 5.20
C GLY A 37 -24.39 -9.62 4.09
N ASP A 38 -23.50 -8.75 3.64
CA ASP A 38 -22.47 -9.00 2.64
C ASP A 38 -21.12 -9.48 3.21
N THR A 39 -21.03 -9.62 4.54
CA THR A 39 -19.83 -10.04 5.25
C THR A 39 -19.89 -11.51 5.62
N GLU A 40 -18.85 -12.25 5.22
CA GLU A 40 -18.67 -13.67 5.54
C GLU A 40 -17.38 -13.86 6.33
N LEU A 41 -17.42 -14.74 7.34
CA LEU A 41 -16.24 -15.20 8.06
C LEU A 41 -16.14 -16.72 7.94
N ARG A 42 -14.94 -17.22 7.72
CA ARG A 42 -14.60 -18.63 7.70
C ARG A 42 -13.36 -18.89 8.54
N THR A 43 -13.40 -19.94 9.35
CA THR A 43 -12.22 -20.48 10.00
C THR A 43 -12.31 -22.00 10.08
N PRO A 44 -11.19 -22.74 9.83
CA PRO A 44 -11.15 -24.18 10.06
C PRO A 44 -11.17 -24.54 11.56
N ASP A 45 -10.84 -23.59 12.43
CA ASP A 45 -10.56 -23.83 13.84
C ASP A 45 -11.73 -23.42 14.75
N LYS A 46 -11.43 -22.53 15.68
CA LYS A 46 -12.35 -22.10 16.76
C LYS A 46 -12.74 -20.66 16.63
N ALA A 47 -14.01 -20.38 16.88
CA ALA A 47 -14.53 -19.03 17.03
C ALA A 47 -15.29 -18.91 18.36
N VAL A 48 -15.07 -17.82 19.08
CA VAL A 48 -15.70 -17.55 20.38
C VAL A 48 -16.38 -16.19 20.37
N MET A 49 -17.66 -16.16 20.72
CA MET A 49 -18.41 -14.93 20.91
C MET A 49 -18.66 -14.69 22.39
N PHE A 50 -18.28 -13.55 22.88
CA PHE A 50 -18.50 -13.03 24.22
C PHE A 50 -19.67 -12.03 24.15
N MET A 51 -20.90 -12.51 24.40
CA MET A 51 -22.12 -11.73 24.23
C MET A 51 -22.15 -10.48 25.10
N ASN A 52 -21.69 -10.61 26.36
CA ASN A 52 -21.66 -9.51 27.32
C ASN A 52 -20.59 -8.44 26.99
N GLU A 53 -19.62 -8.76 26.17
CA GLU A 53 -18.54 -7.86 25.73
C GLU A 53 -18.75 -7.33 24.31
N ASN A 54 -19.80 -7.78 23.62
CA ASN A 54 -20.00 -7.56 22.18
C ASN A 54 -18.75 -7.90 21.35
N LYS A 55 -18.05 -8.97 21.72
CA LYS A 55 -16.72 -9.32 21.20
C LYS A 55 -16.75 -10.71 20.59
N PHE A 56 -16.01 -10.85 19.50
CA PHE A 56 -15.77 -12.10 18.80
C PHE A 56 -14.28 -12.31 18.61
N VAL A 57 -13.82 -13.55 18.80
CA VAL A 57 -12.42 -13.95 18.57
C VAL A 57 -12.40 -15.21 17.75
N SER A 58 -11.60 -15.23 16.69
CA SER A 58 -11.44 -16.40 15.83
C SER A 58 -9.95 -16.62 15.51
N ALA A 59 -9.53 -17.89 15.56
CA ALA A 59 -8.21 -18.28 15.09
C ALA A 59 -8.24 -18.58 13.58
N ASN A 60 -7.13 -18.37 12.89
CA ASN A 60 -6.91 -18.69 11.46
C ASN A 60 -8.08 -18.28 10.54
N ALA A 61 -8.61 -17.09 10.74
CA ALA A 61 -9.84 -16.68 10.11
C ALA A 61 -9.61 -15.92 8.79
N THR A 62 -10.59 -16.06 7.91
CA THR A 62 -10.75 -15.26 6.70
C THR A 62 -12.08 -14.53 6.78
N VAL A 63 -12.06 -13.21 6.69
CA VAL A 63 -13.24 -12.36 6.56
C VAL A 63 -13.32 -11.88 5.11
N LYS A 64 -14.49 -12.00 4.50
CA LYS A 64 -14.77 -11.53 3.14
C LYS A 64 -15.92 -10.53 3.18
N LYS A 65 -15.75 -9.39 2.50
CA LYS A 65 -16.80 -8.40 2.28
C LYS A 65 -16.76 -7.95 0.82
N GLY A 66 -17.77 -8.32 0.05
CA GLY A 66 -17.74 -8.12 -1.40
C GLY A 66 -16.54 -8.82 -2.04
N ASN A 67 -15.65 -8.05 -2.69
CA ASN A 67 -14.42 -8.54 -3.31
C ASN A 67 -13.18 -8.45 -2.40
N ASP A 68 -13.33 -7.82 -1.23
CA ASP A 68 -12.23 -7.65 -0.28
C ASP A 68 -12.13 -8.84 0.67
N THR A 69 -10.93 -9.24 1.01
CA THR A 69 -10.68 -10.29 2.01
C THR A 69 -9.63 -9.82 3.01
N LEU A 70 -9.84 -10.19 4.28
CA LEU A 70 -8.88 -10.07 5.36
C LEU A 70 -8.60 -11.47 5.93
N LYS A 71 -7.33 -11.82 6.10
CA LYS A 71 -6.89 -13.03 6.82
C LYS A 71 -5.98 -12.63 7.97
N GLY A 72 -5.94 -13.47 8.99
CA GLY A 72 -5.01 -13.35 10.13
C GLY A 72 -5.02 -14.59 10.99
N ASP A 73 -3.92 -14.80 11.72
CA ASP A 73 -3.80 -15.92 12.67
C ASP A 73 -4.83 -15.78 13.80
N THR A 74 -5.09 -14.55 14.23
CA THR A 74 -6.18 -14.25 15.15
C THR A 74 -6.94 -13.01 14.68
N ILE A 75 -8.25 -13.12 14.56
CA ILE A 75 -9.13 -11.97 14.30
C ILE A 75 -10.00 -11.74 15.52
N THR A 76 -9.96 -10.52 16.06
CA THR A 76 -10.86 -10.04 17.12
C THR A 76 -11.76 -8.97 16.54
N ALA A 77 -13.07 -9.13 16.61
CA ALA A 77 -14.04 -8.13 16.20
C ALA A 77 -14.89 -7.67 17.40
N PHE A 78 -15.24 -6.40 17.41
CA PHE A 78 -16.19 -5.81 18.33
C PHE A 78 -17.42 -5.36 17.56
N PHE A 79 -18.59 -5.66 18.08
CA PHE A 79 -19.86 -5.32 17.45
C PHE A 79 -20.51 -4.14 18.18
N LYS A 80 -21.18 -3.28 17.43
CA LYS A 80 -22.09 -2.26 17.99
C LYS A 80 -23.31 -2.93 18.63
N ASP A 81 -23.77 -4.00 17.97
CA ASP A 81 -24.92 -4.79 18.41
C ASP A 81 -24.70 -6.25 18.02
N THR A 82 -24.67 -7.14 19.00
CA THR A 82 -24.53 -8.58 18.78
C THR A 82 -25.74 -9.20 18.07
N LYS A 83 -26.93 -8.63 18.18
CA LYS A 83 -28.14 -9.13 17.50
C LYS A 83 -28.04 -8.91 15.98
N ARG A 84 -27.29 -7.89 15.54
CA ARG A 84 -27.12 -7.53 14.13
C ARG A 84 -25.78 -7.93 13.55
N PHE A 85 -24.84 -8.40 14.38
CA PHE A 85 -23.44 -8.65 13.98
C PHE A 85 -22.79 -7.46 13.24
N GLU A 86 -23.20 -6.24 13.59
CA GLU A 86 -22.65 -5.03 12.98
C GLU A 86 -21.28 -4.73 13.59
N ILE A 87 -20.21 -4.95 12.81
CA ILE A 87 -18.85 -4.72 13.25
C ILE A 87 -18.63 -3.22 13.45
N ASP A 88 -18.13 -2.84 14.64
CA ASP A 88 -17.63 -1.50 14.95
C ASP A 88 -16.14 -1.37 14.63
N ARG A 89 -15.33 -2.32 15.11
CA ARG A 89 -13.90 -2.40 14.88
C ARG A 89 -13.43 -3.85 14.87
N ALA A 90 -12.34 -4.10 14.16
CA ALA A 90 -11.70 -5.41 14.14
C ALA A 90 -10.18 -5.28 14.18
N PHE A 91 -9.53 -6.27 14.75
CA PHE A 91 -8.09 -6.41 14.88
C PHE A 91 -7.67 -7.74 14.30
N SER A 92 -6.57 -7.74 13.55
CA SER A 92 -5.90 -8.92 13.06
C SER A 92 -4.48 -8.96 13.64
N ASN A 93 -4.08 -10.08 14.19
CA ASN A 93 -2.73 -10.33 14.68
C ASN A 93 -2.14 -11.58 14.03
N GLY A 94 -0.88 -11.51 13.67
CA GLY A 94 -0.13 -12.57 12.99
C GLY A 94 -0.55 -12.74 11.53
N HIS A 95 0.42 -12.72 10.62
CA HIS A 95 0.28 -12.98 9.18
C HIS A 95 -0.96 -12.31 8.55
N THR A 96 -1.19 -11.04 8.90
CA THR A 96 -2.29 -10.26 8.34
C THR A 96 -2.13 -10.15 6.84
N GLU A 97 -3.13 -10.59 6.07
CA GLU A 97 -3.20 -10.44 4.61
C GLU A 97 -4.53 -9.78 4.22
N ILE A 98 -4.43 -8.71 3.43
CA ILE A 98 -5.58 -8.06 2.78
C ILE A 98 -5.49 -8.28 1.29
N ARG A 99 -6.61 -8.64 0.67
CA ARG A 99 -6.75 -8.65 -0.79
C ARG A 99 -7.88 -7.72 -1.19
N SER A 100 -7.59 -6.81 -2.11
CA SER A 100 -8.54 -5.86 -2.66
C SER A 100 -8.11 -5.48 -4.08
N GLU A 101 -9.04 -5.52 -5.03
CA GLU A 101 -8.85 -5.06 -6.42
C GLU A 101 -7.56 -5.61 -7.09
N GLY A 102 -7.28 -6.89 -6.91
CA GLY A 102 -6.09 -7.55 -7.50
C GLY A 102 -4.77 -7.25 -6.79
N LYS A 103 -4.80 -6.52 -5.68
CA LYS A 103 -3.63 -6.24 -4.84
C LYS A 103 -3.66 -7.07 -3.58
N LYS A 104 -2.46 -7.32 -3.04
CA LYS A 104 -2.26 -7.99 -1.75
C LYS A 104 -1.46 -7.06 -0.85
N ALA A 105 -1.92 -6.89 0.38
CA ALA A 105 -1.16 -6.22 1.42
C ALA A 105 -0.94 -7.19 2.58
N PHE A 106 0.27 -7.18 3.13
CA PHE A 106 0.70 -8.03 4.24
C PHE A 106 1.22 -7.15 5.37
N ALA A 107 1.05 -7.59 6.60
CA ALA A 107 1.58 -6.94 7.80
C ALA A 107 1.58 -7.93 8.97
N ASP A 108 2.24 -7.59 10.08
CA ASP A 108 2.16 -8.40 11.29
C ASP A 108 0.83 -8.18 12.03
N ARG A 109 0.28 -6.94 11.94
CA ARG A 109 -0.97 -6.55 12.60
C ARG A 109 -1.84 -5.68 11.70
N GLY A 110 -3.16 -5.78 11.88
CA GLY A 110 -4.14 -4.96 11.19
C GLY A 110 -5.24 -4.46 12.14
N GLU A 111 -5.74 -3.26 11.90
CA GLU A 111 -6.87 -2.65 12.59
C GLU A 111 -7.87 -2.13 11.56
N TYR A 112 -9.14 -2.45 11.73
CA TYR A 112 -10.26 -1.93 10.94
C TYR A 112 -11.21 -1.13 11.83
N GLU A 113 -11.62 0.03 11.34
CA GLU A 113 -12.61 0.88 11.98
C GLU A 113 -13.78 1.13 11.02
N ALA A 114 -14.97 0.64 11.38
CA ALA A 114 -16.14 0.72 10.50
C ALA A 114 -16.63 2.16 10.27
N LYS A 115 -16.52 3.04 11.28
CA LYS A 115 -16.91 4.45 11.18
C LYS A 115 -16.19 5.21 10.08
N THR A 116 -14.89 4.94 9.89
CA THR A 116 -14.04 5.61 8.90
C THR A 116 -13.85 4.78 7.64
N GLY A 117 -14.13 3.48 7.69
CA GLY A 117 -13.83 2.52 6.62
C GLY A 117 -12.33 2.34 6.38
N LEU A 118 -11.48 2.73 7.36
CA LEU A 118 -10.03 2.61 7.26
C LEU A 118 -9.54 1.26 7.77
N VAL A 119 -8.55 0.71 7.09
CA VAL A 119 -7.72 -0.38 7.58
C VAL A 119 -6.31 0.13 7.79
N LYS A 120 -5.80 0.04 9.01
CA LYS A 120 -4.40 0.33 9.35
C LYS A 120 -3.62 -0.97 9.45
N LEU A 121 -2.44 -0.98 8.89
CA LEU A 121 -1.49 -2.08 8.92
C LEU A 121 -0.22 -1.62 9.63
N PHE A 122 0.33 -2.46 10.47
CA PHE A 122 1.50 -2.16 11.29
C PHE A 122 2.53 -3.28 11.17
N ASP A 123 3.77 -2.88 11.18
CA ASP A 123 4.94 -3.73 11.19
C ASP A 123 5.06 -4.59 9.93
N ASN A 124 6.22 -4.53 9.28
CA ASN A 124 6.54 -5.29 8.07
C ASN A 124 5.52 -5.14 6.93
N VAL A 125 4.93 -3.94 6.79
CA VAL A 125 3.93 -3.69 5.74
C VAL A 125 4.54 -3.90 4.37
N LYS A 126 3.87 -4.74 3.55
CA LYS A 126 4.25 -5.03 2.18
C LYS A 126 3.02 -5.08 1.29
N ILE A 127 3.04 -4.31 0.22
CA ILE A 127 1.99 -4.32 -0.82
C ILE A 127 2.57 -4.91 -2.08
N ILE A 128 1.82 -5.79 -2.73
CA ILE A 128 2.17 -6.41 -4.02
C ILE A 128 0.98 -6.20 -4.95
N ASP A 129 1.23 -5.67 -6.14
CA ASP A 129 0.24 -5.60 -7.19
C ASP A 129 0.42 -6.71 -8.26
N ALA A 130 -0.60 -6.89 -9.11
CA ALA A 130 -0.59 -7.91 -10.15
C ALA A 130 0.52 -7.69 -11.21
N SER A 131 1.02 -6.46 -11.39
CA SER A 131 2.12 -6.14 -12.33
C SER A 131 3.50 -6.48 -11.78
N GLY A 132 3.58 -6.82 -10.48
CA GLY A 132 4.80 -7.23 -9.78
C GLY A 132 5.54 -6.08 -9.11
N TYR A 133 4.91 -4.91 -8.96
CA TYR A 133 5.40 -3.86 -8.07
C TYR A 133 5.28 -4.32 -6.62
N THR A 134 6.30 -4.00 -5.85
CA THR A 134 6.33 -4.24 -4.41
C THR A 134 6.62 -2.93 -3.70
N ALA A 135 5.75 -2.55 -2.76
CA ALA A 135 5.99 -1.43 -1.86
C ALA A 135 6.06 -1.92 -0.41
N THR A 136 7.01 -1.42 0.37
CA THR A 136 7.14 -1.71 1.81
C THR A 136 7.16 -0.42 2.61
N ALA A 137 6.73 -0.48 3.88
CA ALA A 137 6.74 0.63 4.83
C ALA A 137 6.60 0.10 6.27
N ASP A 138 6.73 0.98 7.27
CA ASP A 138 6.46 0.61 8.67
C ASP A 138 4.95 0.58 8.94
N ILE A 139 4.20 1.53 8.35
CA ILE A 139 2.74 1.66 8.52
C ILE A 139 2.07 1.78 7.15
N GLY A 140 0.96 1.08 6.98
CA GLY A 140 0.08 1.17 5.82
C GLY A 140 -1.34 1.56 6.24
N ILE A 141 -2.00 2.43 5.50
CA ILE A 141 -3.40 2.81 5.73
C ILE A 141 -4.16 2.65 4.42
N TYR A 142 -5.07 1.71 4.38
CA TYR A 142 -5.98 1.52 3.25
C TYR A 142 -7.29 2.24 3.51
N SER A 143 -7.75 3.03 2.54
CA SER A 143 -9.07 3.65 2.54
C SER A 143 -9.92 3.04 1.42
N SER A 144 -10.96 2.31 1.79
CA SER A 144 -11.89 1.72 0.81
C SER A 144 -12.73 2.76 0.09
N THR A 145 -13.03 3.88 0.75
CA THR A 145 -13.79 5.02 0.18
C THR A 145 -12.96 5.83 -0.82
N LYS A 146 -11.70 6.14 -0.47
CA LYS A 146 -10.79 6.92 -1.32
C LYS A 146 -10.07 6.04 -2.36
N LYS A 147 -10.11 4.73 -2.19
CA LYS A 147 -9.33 3.76 -3.00
C LYS A 147 -7.84 4.11 -3.00
N THR A 148 -7.28 4.36 -1.81
CA THR A 148 -5.86 4.72 -1.64
C THR A 148 -5.19 3.86 -0.59
N PHE A 149 -3.89 3.56 -0.81
CA PHE A 149 -2.97 3.11 0.21
C PHE A 149 -2.01 4.24 0.57
N THR A 150 -2.01 4.68 1.81
CA THR A 150 -1.01 5.59 2.37
C THR A 150 0.05 4.78 3.11
N LEU A 151 1.31 4.97 2.75
CA LEU A 151 2.47 4.33 3.37
C LEU A 151 3.25 5.38 4.15
N GLN A 152 3.65 5.05 5.37
CA GLN A 152 4.36 5.96 6.26
C GLN A 152 5.62 5.31 6.79
N ASN A 153 6.68 6.08 6.78
CA ASN A 153 8.03 5.75 7.22
C ASN A 153 8.68 4.61 6.42
N ASN A 154 9.93 4.81 6.06
CA ASN A 154 10.78 3.82 5.40
C ASN A 154 10.16 3.23 4.12
N VAL A 155 9.43 4.08 3.36
CA VAL A 155 8.79 3.64 2.13
C VAL A 155 9.82 3.24 1.11
N LYS A 156 9.71 2.02 0.58
CA LYS A 156 10.56 1.50 -0.47
C LYS A 156 9.71 0.82 -1.53
N VAL A 157 9.90 1.23 -2.78
CA VAL A 157 9.20 0.66 -3.94
C VAL A 157 10.23 -0.01 -4.85
N LYS A 158 9.90 -1.18 -5.33
CA LYS A 158 10.70 -1.94 -6.32
C LYS A 158 9.80 -2.46 -7.43
N ASP A 159 10.34 -2.54 -8.62
CA ASP A 159 9.71 -3.18 -9.77
C ASP A 159 10.63 -4.19 -10.44
N LYS A 160 10.12 -4.81 -11.52
CA LYS A 160 10.87 -5.78 -12.33
C LYS A 160 11.90 -5.13 -13.26
N SER A 161 11.82 -3.82 -13.52
CA SER A 161 12.75 -3.10 -14.39
C SER A 161 14.06 -2.75 -13.68
N GLY A 162 14.17 -3.07 -12.39
CA GLY A 162 15.40 -2.96 -11.61
C GLY A 162 15.63 -1.60 -10.96
N TYR A 163 14.63 -0.71 -10.92
CA TYR A 163 14.75 0.49 -10.11
C TYR A 163 14.30 0.23 -8.65
N THR A 164 14.85 1.01 -7.75
CA THR A 164 14.41 1.13 -6.36
C THR A 164 14.09 2.59 -6.07
N ALA A 165 12.88 2.87 -5.60
CA ALA A 165 12.50 4.18 -5.11
C ALA A 165 12.31 4.14 -3.59
N VAL A 166 12.86 5.12 -2.87
CA VAL A 166 12.67 5.28 -1.43
C VAL A 166 12.15 6.68 -1.10
N ALA A 167 11.39 6.80 -0.03
CA ALA A 167 10.87 8.07 0.49
C ALA A 167 10.47 7.92 1.96
N LYS A 168 10.19 9.03 2.65
CA LYS A 168 9.62 8.97 3.99
C LYS A 168 8.17 8.49 3.95
N ASN A 169 7.37 9.02 2.99
CA ASN A 169 5.95 8.69 2.86
C ASN A 169 5.59 8.39 1.40
N GLY A 170 4.51 7.65 1.20
CA GLY A 170 3.98 7.31 -0.12
C GLY A 170 2.46 7.22 -0.12
N ILE A 171 1.83 7.56 -1.25
CA ILE A 171 0.38 7.41 -1.46
C ILE A 171 0.18 6.72 -2.80
N TYR A 172 -0.40 5.54 -2.78
CA TYR A 172 -0.82 4.83 -3.97
C TYR A 172 -2.31 5.05 -4.22
N ASP A 173 -2.62 5.70 -5.32
CA ASP A 173 -4.00 5.92 -5.79
C ASP A 173 -4.38 4.80 -6.76
N LEU A 174 -5.34 3.97 -6.36
CA LEU A 174 -5.80 2.81 -7.11
C LEU A 174 -6.59 3.21 -8.36
N ASN A 175 -7.33 4.31 -8.32
CA ASN A 175 -8.15 4.78 -9.43
C ASN A 175 -7.26 5.36 -10.54
N ASN A 176 -6.33 6.23 -10.17
CA ASN A 176 -5.45 6.91 -11.11
C ASN A 176 -4.22 6.08 -11.49
N LYS A 177 -3.97 4.97 -10.78
CA LYS A 177 -2.75 4.13 -10.93
C LYS A 177 -1.48 4.97 -10.81
N THR A 178 -1.44 5.86 -9.80
CA THR A 178 -0.30 6.71 -9.50
C THR A 178 0.26 6.40 -8.12
N PHE A 179 1.58 6.53 -7.98
CA PHE A 179 2.25 6.42 -6.69
C PHE A 179 2.99 7.73 -6.39
N THR A 180 2.50 8.50 -5.44
CA THR A 180 3.13 9.74 -4.99
C THR A 180 4.12 9.41 -3.86
N LEU A 181 5.37 9.78 -4.04
CA LEU A 181 6.45 9.70 -3.05
C LEU A 181 6.72 11.09 -2.48
N LEU A 182 6.86 11.20 -1.18
CA LEU A 182 6.99 12.47 -0.46
C LEU A 182 8.13 12.40 0.57
N ASN A 183 8.89 13.48 0.61
CA ASN A 183 9.99 13.72 1.53
C ASN A 183 11.17 12.74 1.34
N ASN A 184 12.30 13.32 0.97
CA ASN A 184 13.57 12.60 0.75
C ASN A 184 13.44 11.49 -0.31
N VAL A 185 12.77 11.82 -1.43
CA VAL A 185 12.63 10.86 -2.53
C VAL A 185 14.00 10.61 -3.16
N ARG A 186 14.33 9.33 -3.33
CA ARG A 186 15.51 8.87 -4.04
C ARG A 186 15.14 7.68 -4.92
N ILE A 187 15.52 7.74 -6.18
CA ILE A 187 15.33 6.65 -7.15
C ILE A 187 16.70 6.22 -7.65
N ASP A 188 16.98 4.93 -7.51
CA ASP A 188 18.22 4.29 -7.92
C ASP A 188 17.96 3.33 -9.07
N LYS A 189 18.81 3.39 -10.11
CA LYS A 189 18.88 2.39 -11.17
C LYS A 189 20.33 2.24 -11.64
N GLY A 190 20.97 1.14 -11.24
CA GLY A 190 22.42 0.98 -11.44
C GLY A 190 23.21 2.06 -10.70
N SER A 191 24.11 2.75 -11.40
CA SER A 191 24.89 3.88 -10.88
C SER A 191 24.14 5.22 -10.90
N ASN A 192 22.94 5.25 -11.49
CA ASN A 192 22.17 6.48 -11.64
C ASN A 192 21.26 6.73 -10.45
N VAL A 193 21.26 7.95 -9.98
CA VAL A 193 20.46 8.37 -8.82
C VAL A 193 19.70 9.64 -9.16
N ILE A 194 18.39 9.65 -8.87
CA ILE A 194 17.56 10.86 -8.93
C ILE A 194 17.01 11.14 -7.54
N THR A 195 17.16 12.36 -7.06
CA THR A 195 16.61 12.82 -5.79
C THR A 195 15.71 14.03 -5.96
N ALA A 196 14.65 14.14 -5.15
CA ALA A 196 13.75 15.28 -5.10
C ALA A 196 12.94 15.27 -3.79
N PRO A 197 12.33 16.39 -3.37
CA PRO A 197 11.39 16.39 -2.26
C PRO A 197 10.12 15.60 -2.54
N LYS A 198 9.68 15.57 -3.83
CA LYS A 198 8.46 14.90 -4.28
C LYS A 198 8.65 14.25 -5.65
N ALA A 199 8.09 13.05 -5.81
CA ALA A 199 7.95 12.39 -7.12
C ALA A 199 6.58 11.74 -7.24
N ILE A 200 6.06 11.68 -8.47
CA ILE A 200 4.84 10.94 -8.81
C ILE A 200 5.19 9.93 -9.91
N TYR A 201 4.98 8.66 -9.62
CA TYR A 201 5.06 7.60 -10.62
C TYR A 201 3.70 7.41 -11.29
N PHE A 202 3.68 7.46 -12.60
CA PHE A 202 2.50 7.20 -13.44
C PHE A 202 2.64 5.81 -14.05
N GLN A 203 1.95 4.83 -13.47
CA GLN A 203 2.07 3.42 -13.87
C GLN A 203 1.70 3.19 -15.33
N GLN A 204 0.68 3.87 -15.86
CA GLN A 204 0.24 3.71 -17.25
C GLN A 204 1.23 4.27 -18.27
N LYS A 205 2.04 5.27 -17.88
CA LYS A 205 3.03 5.93 -18.73
C LYS A 205 4.43 5.40 -18.52
N ASP A 206 4.65 4.67 -17.44
CA ASP A 206 5.92 4.14 -16.99
C ASP A 206 6.98 5.26 -16.82
N GLU A 207 6.54 6.34 -16.15
CA GLU A 207 7.36 7.54 -15.92
C GLU A 207 7.26 8.05 -14.49
N PHE A 208 8.37 8.61 -13.96
CA PHE A 208 8.38 9.42 -12.77
C PHE A 208 8.40 10.90 -13.14
N ARG A 209 7.60 11.72 -12.48
CA ARG A 209 7.70 13.17 -12.50
C ARG A 209 8.17 13.66 -11.14
N PHE A 210 9.19 14.51 -11.18
CA PHE A 210 9.84 15.09 -10.01
C PHE A 210 9.49 16.57 -9.90
N TYR A 211 9.35 17.03 -8.68
CA TYR A 211 8.96 18.41 -8.35
C TYR A 211 9.89 18.93 -7.27
N ASP A 212 10.30 20.17 -7.45
CA ASP A 212 11.15 20.95 -6.57
C ASP A 212 12.54 20.35 -6.35
N ASP A 213 13.60 21.12 -6.66
CA ASP A 213 15.00 20.77 -6.42
C ASP A 213 15.40 19.34 -6.84
N VAL A 214 15.16 19.02 -8.10
CA VAL A 214 15.55 17.74 -8.68
C VAL A 214 17.06 17.69 -8.87
N LYS A 215 17.68 16.61 -8.41
CA LYS A 215 19.10 16.33 -8.67
C LYS A 215 19.25 14.95 -9.29
N VAL A 216 19.93 14.91 -10.43
CA VAL A 216 20.37 13.67 -11.10
C VAL A 216 21.87 13.53 -10.88
N THR A 217 22.30 12.33 -10.49
CA THR A 217 23.72 11.97 -10.38
C THR A 217 23.98 10.77 -11.25
N GLN A 218 25.03 10.86 -12.09
CA GLN A 218 25.44 9.79 -12.99
C GLN A 218 26.98 9.81 -13.11
N ASP A 219 27.63 8.71 -12.75
CA ASP A 219 29.09 8.54 -12.87
C ASP A 219 29.89 9.72 -12.28
N GLY A 220 29.48 10.24 -11.12
CA GLY A 220 30.09 11.39 -10.45
C GLY A 220 29.66 12.77 -10.99
N ASN A 221 29.05 12.84 -12.16
CA ASN A 221 28.49 14.07 -12.71
C ASN A 221 27.10 14.38 -12.12
N THR A 222 26.74 15.64 -12.04
CA THR A 222 25.45 16.05 -11.49
C THR A 222 24.70 16.99 -12.42
N ALA A 223 23.37 16.86 -12.42
CA ALA A 223 22.47 17.84 -13.03
C ALA A 223 21.37 18.19 -12.04
N THR A 224 21.06 19.48 -11.89
CA THR A 224 19.99 19.98 -11.03
C THR A 224 18.96 20.78 -11.83
N ALA A 225 17.70 20.80 -11.38
CA ALA A 225 16.62 21.55 -12.00
C ALA A 225 15.45 21.73 -11.02
N LEU A 226 14.46 22.58 -11.36
CA LEU A 226 13.25 22.71 -10.56
C LEU A 226 12.28 21.55 -10.79
N SER A 227 12.28 20.93 -11.98
CA SER A 227 11.43 19.79 -12.31
C SER A 227 12.10 18.81 -13.24
N GLY A 228 11.59 17.59 -13.32
CA GLY A 228 12.10 16.59 -14.24
C GLY A 228 11.13 15.45 -14.46
N VAL A 229 11.36 14.71 -15.54
CA VAL A 229 10.66 13.47 -15.89
C VAL A 229 11.69 12.39 -16.17
N TYR A 230 11.53 11.22 -15.55
CA TYR A 230 12.32 10.04 -15.87
C TYR A 230 11.44 8.99 -16.56
N PHE A 231 11.78 8.72 -17.81
CA PHE A 231 11.15 7.69 -18.64
C PHE A 231 11.83 6.34 -18.41
N ILE A 232 11.21 5.47 -17.65
CA ILE A 232 11.82 4.22 -17.16
C ILE A 232 12.26 3.31 -18.31
N LYS A 233 11.37 3.07 -19.31
CA LYS A 233 11.67 2.20 -20.46
C LYS A 233 12.79 2.75 -21.35
N LYS A 234 12.82 4.06 -21.52
CA LYS A 234 13.87 4.72 -22.34
C LYS A 234 15.17 4.88 -21.55
N ASN A 235 15.11 4.82 -20.23
CA ASN A 235 16.22 5.11 -19.32
C ASN A 235 16.80 6.53 -19.54
N ILE A 236 15.91 7.51 -19.73
CA ILE A 236 16.20 8.91 -20.01
C ILE A 236 15.56 9.79 -18.96
N ALA A 237 16.30 10.77 -18.43
CA ALA A 237 15.78 11.86 -17.61
C ALA A 237 15.76 13.17 -18.41
N GLU A 238 14.63 13.85 -18.42
CA GLU A 238 14.48 15.23 -18.90
C GLU A 238 14.36 16.16 -17.71
N LEU A 239 15.16 17.20 -17.67
CA LEU A 239 15.19 18.22 -16.60
C LEU A 239 14.77 19.55 -17.18
N GLU A 240 13.97 20.31 -16.43
CA GLU A 240 13.42 21.60 -16.88
C GLU A 240 13.47 22.63 -15.76
N HIS A 241 13.66 23.88 -16.17
CA HIS A 241 13.76 25.08 -15.38
C HIS A 241 15.02 25.15 -14.48
N ASN A 242 15.81 26.19 -14.72
CA ASN A 242 17.05 26.48 -14.00
C ASN A 242 18.02 25.29 -13.97
N VAL A 243 18.22 24.65 -15.11
CA VAL A 243 19.10 23.51 -15.22
C VAL A 243 20.56 23.92 -15.05
N VAL A 244 21.27 23.22 -14.15
CA VAL A 244 22.71 23.35 -13.96
C VAL A 244 23.32 21.95 -14.08
N ILE A 245 24.25 21.78 -15.04
CA ILE A 245 25.02 20.54 -15.20
C ILE A 245 26.43 20.81 -14.72
N THR A 246 26.96 19.95 -13.85
CA THR A 246 28.35 19.95 -13.42
C THR A 246 28.99 18.64 -13.83
N LYS A 247 30.05 18.76 -14.68
CA LYS A 247 30.79 17.62 -15.20
C LYS A 247 32.30 17.94 -15.17
N ASP A 248 33.08 17.08 -14.53
CA ASP A 248 34.55 17.21 -14.43
C ASP A 248 35.01 18.62 -13.99
N GLY A 249 34.27 19.20 -13.02
CA GLY A 249 34.51 20.57 -12.53
C GLY A 249 33.94 21.69 -13.39
N ASN A 250 33.52 21.42 -14.62
CA ASN A 250 32.89 22.41 -15.51
C ASN A 250 31.39 22.55 -15.21
N VAL A 251 30.89 23.79 -15.26
CA VAL A 251 29.47 24.12 -14.98
C VAL A 251 28.83 24.74 -16.21
N VAL A 252 27.71 24.15 -16.64
CA VAL A 252 26.90 24.68 -17.75
C VAL A 252 25.47 24.91 -17.26
N ARG A 253 24.84 26.00 -17.70
CA ARG A 253 23.47 26.39 -17.29
C ARG A 253 22.54 26.51 -18.48
N GLY A 254 21.27 26.18 -18.30
CA GLY A 254 20.23 26.29 -19.32
C GLY A 254 18.83 26.04 -18.79
N ASP A 255 17.83 26.01 -19.66
CA ASP A 255 16.43 25.81 -19.28
C ASP A 255 16.00 24.35 -19.33
N LYS A 256 16.61 23.53 -20.20
CA LYS A 256 16.27 22.13 -20.35
C LYS A 256 17.54 21.30 -20.59
N ALA A 257 17.58 20.11 -19.97
CA ALA A 257 18.59 19.10 -20.26
C ALA A 257 17.95 17.73 -20.44
N ILE A 258 18.65 16.90 -21.20
CA ILE A 258 18.30 15.49 -21.38
C ILE A 258 19.52 14.67 -21.00
N SER A 259 19.36 13.78 -20.02
CA SER A 259 20.37 12.81 -19.58
C SER A 259 19.98 11.41 -20.03
N ASP A 260 20.77 10.80 -20.88
CA ASP A 260 20.59 9.43 -21.35
C ASP A 260 21.46 8.49 -20.51
N PHE A 261 20.83 7.68 -19.68
CA PHE A 261 21.50 6.78 -18.76
C PHE A 261 22.05 5.52 -19.45
N ASN A 262 21.66 5.24 -20.70
CA ASN A 262 22.22 4.12 -21.45
C ASN A 262 23.61 4.46 -22.03
N THR A 263 23.83 5.74 -22.34
CA THR A 263 25.05 6.21 -22.99
C THR A 263 25.93 7.06 -22.09
N SER A 264 25.49 7.35 -20.86
CA SER A 264 26.13 8.27 -19.90
C SER A 264 26.36 9.67 -20.48
N LYS A 265 25.46 10.11 -21.39
CA LYS A 265 25.53 11.41 -22.02
C LYS A 265 24.41 12.33 -21.55
N SER A 266 24.79 13.58 -21.27
CA SER A 266 23.83 14.65 -21.00
C SER A 266 24.03 15.76 -22.05
N ARG A 267 22.91 16.32 -22.51
CA ARG A 267 22.91 17.48 -23.42
C ARG A 267 22.02 18.57 -22.88
N LEU A 268 22.49 19.80 -22.99
CA LEU A 268 21.67 20.98 -22.79
C LEU A 268 20.87 21.28 -24.07
N VAL A 269 19.60 21.66 -23.89
CA VAL A 269 18.76 22.13 -24.99
C VAL A 269 18.56 23.64 -24.77
N ALA A 270 19.10 24.45 -25.69
CA ALA A 270 18.95 25.90 -25.60
C ALA A 270 17.49 26.32 -25.85
N LYS A 271 17.01 27.34 -25.13
CA LYS A 271 15.76 28.01 -25.43
C LYS A 271 15.87 28.68 -26.81
N LYS A 272 14.85 28.51 -27.66
CA LYS A 272 14.78 29.24 -28.92
C LYS A 272 14.89 30.76 -28.63
N GLY A 273 16.02 31.40 -29.00
CA GLY A 273 16.24 32.83 -28.78
C GLY A 273 17.26 33.20 -27.69
N GLY A 274 17.87 32.24 -26.98
CA GLY A 274 19.01 32.51 -26.07
C GLY A 274 20.34 32.43 -26.79
N ARG A 275 21.14 33.49 -26.75
CA ARG A 275 22.57 33.40 -27.12
C ARG A 275 23.27 32.56 -26.03
N ILE A 276 24.10 31.61 -26.47
CA ILE A 276 25.02 30.85 -25.63
C ILE A 276 26.14 31.80 -25.19
#